data_aa0a1ca6029a2408952de6d09c0e2c65
#
_entry.id   aa0a1ca6029a2408952de6d09c0e2c65
#
_cell.length_a   1.000
_cell.length_b   1.000
_cell.length_c   1.000
_cell.angle_alpha   90.00
_cell.angle_beta   90.00
_cell.angle_gamma   90.00
#
_symmetry.space_group_name_H-M   'P 1'
#
loop_
_entity.id
_entity.type
_entity.pdbx_description
1 polymer ?
#
loop_
_entity_poly.entity_id
_entity_poly.type
_entity_poly.pdbx_seq_one_letter_code
_entity_poly.pdbx_strand_id
1 'polypeptide(L)'
;MGILMVTGIEGAQNCAAAVGAQLRMDIEVAQGRREALAALRRKEFQAVVIDETLAECDPAAADRICEYAGLAIPLQINFALSGAARLIREIRAGLHRREREEALARRAAAAAIEAELKTTVAGLLLQSELALSGSEVPPSVAERLRMMADLAGSLRRQLSGTAPAGGTA
;
A
#
# COMPACT_ATOMS: atom_id res chain seq x y z
N MET A 1 -13.84 -6.91 0.49
CA MET A 1 -13.16 -6.39 1.70
C MET A 1 -14.13 -5.49 2.44
N GLY A 2 -14.19 -5.54 3.76
CA GLY A 2 -15.15 -4.83 4.59
C GLY A 2 -14.49 -4.01 5.69
N ILE A 3 -15.32 -3.46 6.56
CA ILE A 3 -14.91 -2.70 7.74
C ILE A 3 -15.35 -3.49 8.98
N LEU A 4 -14.48 -3.58 9.98
CA LEU A 4 -14.82 -4.09 11.29
C LEU A 4 -15.09 -2.92 12.22
N MET A 5 -16.27 -2.91 12.85
CA MET A 5 -16.67 -1.92 13.83
C MET A 5 -16.70 -2.58 15.20
N VAL A 6 -15.89 -2.09 16.14
CA VAL A 6 -15.77 -2.67 17.50
C VAL A 6 -16.35 -1.69 18.50
N THR A 7 -17.57 -1.98 18.96
CA THR A 7 -18.31 -1.14 19.91
C THR A 7 -19.35 -1.94 20.66
N GLY A 8 -19.58 -1.62 21.93
CA GLY A 8 -20.62 -2.18 22.76
C GLY A 8 -21.91 -1.36 22.84
N ILE A 9 -22.07 -0.33 22.01
CA ILE A 9 -23.21 0.59 22.07
C ILE A 9 -24.47 -0.09 21.50
N GLU A 10 -25.60 0.12 22.19
CA GLU A 10 -26.90 -0.27 21.65
C GLU A 10 -27.18 0.47 20.34
N GLY A 11 -27.70 -0.25 19.33
CA GLY A 11 -27.95 0.33 18.00
C GLY A 11 -26.73 0.33 17.04
N ALA A 12 -25.59 -0.22 17.44
CA ALA A 12 -24.40 -0.33 16.58
C ALA A 12 -24.69 -0.98 15.23
N GLN A 13 -25.57 -1.98 15.19
CA GLN A 13 -25.99 -2.65 13.95
C GLN A 13 -26.72 -1.72 12.99
N ASN A 14 -27.60 -0.85 13.50
CA ASN A 14 -28.31 0.13 12.67
C ASN A 14 -27.34 1.20 12.13
N CYS A 15 -26.40 1.64 12.96
CA CYS A 15 -25.33 2.56 12.55
C CYS A 15 -24.46 1.91 11.47
N ALA A 16 -24.03 0.67 11.67
CA ALA A 16 -23.24 -0.10 10.70
C ALA A 16 -23.98 -0.25 9.36
N ALA A 17 -25.27 -0.57 9.39
CA ALA A 17 -26.08 -0.68 8.18
C ALA A 17 -26.16 0.66 7.42
N ALA A 18 -26.38 1.77 8.11
CA ALA A 18 -26.45 3.10 7.51
C ALA A 18 -25.09 3.52 6.90
N VAL A 19 -24.00 3.26 7.64
CA VAL A 19 -22.62 3.56 7.17
C VAL A 19 -22.26 2.66 5.99
N GLY A 20 -22.57 1.37 6.07
CA GLY A 20 -22.32 0.39 5.00
C GLY A 20 -23.02 0.75 3.69
N ALA A 21 -24.30 1.15 3.77
CA ALA A 21 -25.06 1.60 2.63
C ALA A 21 -24.43 2.81 1.94
N GLN A 22 -23.97 3.80 2.71
CA GLN A 22 -23.34 5.01 2.16
C GLN A 22 -21.91 4.79 1.65
N LEU A 23 -21.14 3.90 2.26
CA LEU A 23 -19.80 3.56 1.81
C LEU A 23 -19.80 2.48 0.73
N ARG A 24 -20.92 1.79 0.52
CA ARG A 24 -21.05 0.59 -0.32
C ARG A 24 -20.07 -0.50 0.08
N MET A 25 -19.91 -0.68 1.38
CA MET A 25 -18.99 -1.62 1.98
C MET A 25 -19.71 -2.49 3.00
N ASP A 26 -19.27 -3.73 3.12
CA ASP A 26 -19.75 -4.63 4.17
C ASP A 26 -19.17 -4.20 5.52
N ILE A 27 -20.01 -4.06 6.53
CA ILE A 27 -19.60 -3.71 7.89
C ILE A 27 -20.00 -4.82 8.85
N GLU A 28 -19.01 -5.37 9.52
CA GLU A 28 -19.20 -6.35 10.58
C GLU A 28 -19.06 -5.66 11.93
N VAL A 29 -20.00 -5.90 12.83
CA VAL A 29 -19.99 -5.34 14.19
C VAL A 29 -19.53 -6.40 15.16
N ALA A 30 -18.54 -6.07 15.99
CA ALA A 30 -18.07 -6.87 17.11
C ALA A 30 -18.34 -6.12 18.43
N GLN A 31 -18.97 -6.77 19.38
CA GLN A 31 -19.36 -6.15 20.66
C GLN A 31 -18.21 -6.05 21.67
N GLY A 32 -17.01 -6.44 21.29
CA GLY A 32 -15.85 -6.36 22.17
C GLY A 32 -14.63 -7.10 21.61
N ARG A 33 -13.56 -7.14 22.41
CA ARG A 33 -12.26 -7.71 22.04
C ARG A 33 -12.36 -9.14 21.49
N ARG A 34 -13.11 -10.02 22.17
CA ARG A 34 -13.19 -11.44 21.80
C ARG A 34 -13.78 -11.65 20.41
N GLU A 35 -14.86 -10.95 20.11
CA GLU A 35 -15.52 -11.03 18.82
C GLU A 35 -14.67 -10.36 17.73
N ALA A 36 -14.06 -9.20 18.04
CA ALA A 36 -13.16 -8.51 17.12
C ALA A 36 -11.98 -9.40 16.70
N LEU A 37 -11.29 -10.03 17.66
CA LEU A 37 -10.19 -10.94 17.36
C LEU A 37 -10.65 -12.19 16.58
N ALA A 38 -11.85 -12.70 16.86
CA ALA A 38 -12.41 -13.82 16.10
C ALA A 38 -12.72 -13.41 14.64
N ALA A 39 -13.25 -12.22 14.43
CA ALA A 39 -13.50 -11.67 13.10
C ALA A 39 -12.19 -11.45 12.31
N LEU A 40 -11.18 -10.85 12.92
CA LEU A 40 -9.86 -10.59 12.32
C LEU A 40 -9.11 -11.87 11.93
N ARG A 41 -9.31 -12.96 12.67
CA ARG A 41 -8.74 -14.28 12.32
C ARG A 41 -9.45 -14.95 11.13
N ARG A 42 -10.69 -14.60 10.89
CA ARG A 42 -11.53 -15.22 9.86
C ARG A 42 -11.41 -14.55 8.51
N LYS A 43 -11.27 -13.23 8.46
CA LYS A 43 -11.17 -12.47 7.22
C LYS A 43 -10.37 -11.18 7.40
N GLU A 44 -9.85 -10.66 6.30
CA GLU A 44 -9.18 -9.37 6.25
C GLU A 44 -10.19 -8.23 6.11
N PHE A 45 -9.89 -7.11 6.77
CA PHE A 45 -10.66 -5.88 6.71
C PHE A 45 -9.82 -4.75 6.11
N GLN A 46 -10.48 -3.75 5.54
CA GLN A 46 -9.81 -2.53 5.06
C GLN A 46 -9.60 -1.52 6.18
N ALA A 47 -10.54 -1.46 7.11
CA ALA A 47 -10.44 -0.61 8.29
C ALA A 47 -11.03 -1.32 9.51
N VAL A 48 -10.50 -1.02 10.67
CA VAL A 48 -11.00 -1.42 11.98
C VAL A 48 -11.32 -0.17 12.77
N VAL A 49 -12.60 0.05 13.02
CA VAL A 49 -13.08 1.21 13.78
C VAL A 49 -13.33 0.77 15.21
N ILE A 50 -12.55 1.30 16.14
CA ILE A 50 -12.62 0.98 17.57
C ILE A 50 -13.31 2.14 18.30
N ASP A 51 -14.28 1.81 19.14
CA ASP A 51 -14.91 2.79 20.01
C ASP A 51 -13.88 3.38 20.98
N GLU A 52 -13.80 4.70 21.04
CA GLU A 52 -12.91 5.41 21.93
C GLU A 52 -13.16 5.03 23.40
N THR A 53 -14.42 4.84 23.78
CA THR A 53 -14.77 4.41 25.14
C THR A 53 -14.22 3.01 25.48
N LEU A 54 -14.17 2.11 24.50
CA LEU A 54 -13.57 0.80 24.68
C LEU A 54 -12.03 0.89 24.77
N ALA A 55 -11.43 1.75 23.96
CA ALA A 55 -9.99 1.99 23.97
C ALA A 55 -9.52 2.66 25.29
N GLU A 56 -10.32 3.54 25.85
CA GLU A 56 -10.04 4.18 27.14
C GLU A 56 -10.22 3.21 28.33
N CYS A 57 -11.25 2.36 28.28
CA CYS A 57 -11.52 1.39 29.35
C CYS A 57 -10.54 0.20 29.35
N ASP A 58 -10.09 -0.26 28.18
CA ASP A 58 -9.14 -1.37 28.03
C ASP A 58 -8.15 -1.08 26.89
N PRO A 59 -7.15 -0.22 27.14
CA PRO A 59 -6.13 0.11 26.12
C PRO A 59 -5.39 -1.12 25.59
N ALA A 60 -5.12 -2.11 26.45
CA ALA A 60 -4.45 -3.34 26.05
C ALA A 60 -5.29 -4.19 25.10
N ALA A 61 -6.62 -4.10 25.18
CA ALA A 61 -7.51 -4.73 24.21
C ALA A 61 -7.48 -4.02 22.86
N ALA A 62 -7.47 -2.68 22.87
CA ALA A 62 -7.40 -1.88 21.66
C ALA A 62 -6.07 -2.12 20.92
N ASP A 63 -4.95 -2.12 21.63
CA ASP A 63 -3.63 -2.41 21.07
C ASP A 63 -3.57 -3.78 20.41
N ARG A 64 -4.09 -4.81 21.09
CA ARG A 64 -4.16 -6.15 20.51
C ARG A 64 -5.03 -6.24 19.27
N ILE A 65 -6.17 -5.54 19.24
CA ILE A 65 -7.02 -5.48 18.04
C ILE A 65 -6.24 -4.84 16.89
N CYS A 66 -5.49 -3.75 17.15
CA CYS A 66 -4.65 -3.10 16.16
C CYS A 66 -3.53 -4.01 15.65
N GLU A 67 -2.86 -4.76 16.52
CA GLU A 67 -1.84 -5.74 16.13
C GLU A 67 -2.39 -6.82 15.20
N TYR A 68 -3.58 -7.37 15.53
CA TYR A 68 -4.22 -8.40 14.70
C TYR A 68 -4.92 -7.85 13.46
N ALA A 69 -5.14 -6.56 13.39
CA ALA A 69 -5.74 -5.90 12.22
C ALA A 69 -4.83 -5.94 10.97
N GLY A 70 -3.54 -6.21 11.14
CA GLY A 70 -2.58 -6.36 10.05
C GLY A 70 -2.48 -5.10 9.19
N LEU A 71 -2.94 -5.17 7.95
CA LEU A 71 -2.92 -4.04 7.01
C LEU A 71 -4.17 -3.15 7.10
N ALA A 72 -5.16 -3.50 7.91
CA ALA A 72 -6.35 -2.67 8.08
C ALA A 72 -6.02 -1.34 8.76
N ILE A 73 -6.71 -0.29 8.37
CA ILE A 73 -6.52 1.04 8.94
C ILE A 73 -7.21 1.10 10.30
N PRO A 74 -6.48 1.28 11.41
CA PRO A 74 -7.09 1.47 12.71
C PRO A 74 -7.65 2.90 12.81
N LEU A 75 -8.91 3.02 13.22
CA LEU A 75 -9.57 4.29 13.47
C LEU A 75 -10.19 4.23 14.88
N GLN A 76 -9.94 5.23 15.70
CA GLN A 76 -10.59 5.39 16.99
C GLN A 76 -11.62 6.50 16.88
N ILE A 77 -12.87 6.20 17.20
CA ILE A 77 -13.98 7.13 17.05
C ILE A 77 -14.93 6.98 18.24
N ASN A 78 -15.32 8.09 18.84
CA ASN A 78 -16.33 8.10 19.88
C ASN A 78 -17.73 7.95 19.25
N PHE A 79 -18.31 6.76 19.35
CA PHE A 79 -19.62 6.48 18.77
C PHE A 79 -20.77 7.21 19.49
N ALA A 80 -20.64 7.47 20.78
CA ALA A 80 -21.65 8.18 21.55
C ALA A 80 -21.81 9.65 21.11
N LEU A 81 -20.71 10.28 20.68
CA LEU A 81 -20.68 11.68 20.26
C LEU A 81 -20.70 11.86 18.74
N SER A 82 -20.42 10.82 17.98
CA SER A 82 -20.26 10.90 16.53
C SER A 82 -21.50 10.34 15.84
N GLY A 83 -22.25 11.19 15.16
CA GLY A 83 -23.32 10.72 14.27
C GLY A 83 -22.74 9.98 13.05
N ALA A 84 -23.58 9.17 12.37
CA ALA A 84 -23.19 8.39 11.20
C ALA A 84 -22.46 9.20 10.11
N ALA A 85 -22.83 10.45 9.90
CA ALA A 85 -22.20 11.33 8.92
C ALA A 85 -20.73 11.65 9.24
N ARG A 86 -20.38 11.83 10.53
CA ARG A 86 -19.01 12.05 10.95
C ARG A 86 -18.19 10.79 10.81
N LEU A 87 -18.74 9.65 11.22
CA LEU A 87 -18.12 8.34 11.09
C LEU A 87 -17.76 8.03 9.62
N ILE A 88 -18.69 8.25 8.70
CA ILE A 88 -18.47 8.07 7.26
C ILE A 88 -17.34 8.95 6.75
N ARG A 89 -17.30 10.21 7.17
CA ARG A 89 -16.26 11.16 6.77
C ARG A 89 -14.89 10.73 7.26
N GLU A 90 -14.76 10.31 8.52
CA GLU A 90 -13.49 9.84 9.11
C GLU A 90 -13.00 8.55 8.43
N ILE A 91 -13.90 7.60 8.18
CA ILE A 91 -13.55 6.37 7.46
C ILE A 91 -13.07 6.69 6.04
N ARG A 92 -13.81 7.52 5.29
CA ARG A 92 -13.38 7.93 3.95
C ARG A 92 -12.03 8.62 3.95
N ALA A 93 -11.80 9.53 4.89
CA ALA A 93 -10.53 10.23 5.02
C ALA A 93 -9.36 9.26 5.30
N GLY A 94 -9.58 8.28 6.17
CA GLY A 94 -8.61 7.22 6.45
C GLY A 94 -8.29 6.38 5.21
N LEU A 95 -9.32 5.88 4.52
CA LEU A 95 -9.16 5.08 3.29
C LEU A 95 -8.42 5.85 2.20
N HIS A 96 -8.80 7.10 1.94
CA HIS A 96 -8.11 7.93 0.95
C HIS A 96 -6.67 8.24 1.31
N ARG A 97 -6.37 8.43 2.60
CA ARG A 97 -4.99 8.62 3.04
C ARG A 97 -4.15 7.38 2.72
N ARG A 98 -4.66 6.21 3.06
CA ARG A 98 -3.98 4.94 2.80
C ARG A 98 -3.75 4.70 1.32
N GLU A 99 -4.76 4.93 0.46
CA GLU A 99 -4.62 4.82 -1.00
C GLU A 99 -3.51 5.73 -1.55
N ARG A 100 -3.41 6.97 -1.04
CA ARG A 100 -2.35 7.90 -1.43
C ARG A 100 -0.98 7.43 -0.96
N GLU A 101 -0.86 6.97 0.29
CA GLU A 101 0.39 6.45 0.84
C GLU A 101 0.88 5.23 0.04
N GLU A 102 -0.02 4.30 -0.26
CA GLU A 102 0.31 3.13 -1.09
C GLU A 102 0.71 3.51 -2.51
N ALA A 103 0.00 4.47 -3.12
CA ALA A 103 0.35 4.96 -4.45
C ALA A 103 1.72 5.64 -4.47
N LEU A 104 2.05 6.43 -3.44
CA LEU A 104 3.36 7.05 -3.28
C LEU A 104 4.45 6.00 -3.05
N ALA A 105 4.22 5.02 -2.18
CA ALA A 105 5.16 3.94 -1.92
C ALA A 105 5.45 3.10 -3.17
N ARG A 106 4.40 2.76 -3.95
CA ARG A 106 4.56 2.04 -5.23
C ARG A 106 5.37 2.84 -6.24
N ARG A 107 5.12 4.16 -6.34
CA ARG A 107 5.89 5.04 -7.24
C ARG A 107 7.35 5.14 -6.80
N ALA A 108 7.61 5.30 -5.51
CA ALA A 108 8.96 5.35 -4.97
C ALA A 108 9.73 4.04 -5.21
N ALA A 109 9.08 2.88 -4.98
CA ALA A 109 9.67 1.58 -5.26
C ALA A 109 9.97 1.39 -6.75
N ALA A 110 9.06 1.78 -7.63
CA ALA A 110 9.27 1.71 -9.08
C ALA A 110 10.43 2.59 -9.53
N ALA A 111 10.53 3.83 -9.00
CA ALA A 111 11.62 4.75 -9.30
C ALA A 111 12.98 4.23 -8.81
N ALA A 112 13.02 3.59 -7.63
CA ALA A 112 14.24 2.99 -7.10
C ALA A 112 14.73 1.84 -7.99
N ILE A 113 13.83 0.93 -8.40
CA ILE A 113 14.15 -0.18 -9.31
C ILE A 113 14.64 0.36 -10.66
N GLU A 114 13.99 1.38 -11.20
CA GLU A 114 14.38 2.00 -12.46
C GLU A 114 15.78 2.61 -12.38
N ALA A 115 16.10 3.31 -11.28
CA ALA A 115 17.43 3.89 -11.05
C ALA A 115 18.51 2.81 -10.95
N GLU A 116 18.24 1.71 -10.25
CA GLU A 116 19.16 0.58 -10.13
C GLU A 116 19.41 -0.08 -11.50
N LEU A 117 18.35 -0.30 -12.27
CA LEU A 117 18.45 -0.86 -13.63
C LEU A 117 19.27 0.07 -14.54
N LYS A 118 19.04 1.38 -14.50
CA LYS A 118 19.82 2.36 -15.28
C LYS A 118 21.31 2.30 -14.94
N THR A 119 21.64 2.20 -13.65
CA THR A 119 23.03 2.10 -13.19
C THR A 119 23.66 0.78 -13.67
N THR A 120 22.97 -0.33 -13.55
CA THR A 120 23.44 -1.65 -13.99
C THR A 120 23.68 -1.68 -15.49
N VAL A 121 22.75 -1.16 -16.28
CA VAL A 121 22.86 -1.09 -17.75
C VAL A 121 24.01 -0.17 -18.17
N ALA A 122 24.18 0.96 -17.49
CA ALA A 122 25.33 1.86 -17.76
C ALA A 122 26.67 1.16 -17.46
N GLY A 123 26.75 0.41 -16.37
CA GLY A 123 27.92 -0.39 -16.03
C GLY A 123 28.22 -1.47 -17.07
N LEU A 124 27.20 -2.18 -17.56
CA LEU A 124 27.37 -3.18 -18.62
C LEU A 124 27.86 -2.55 -19.92
N LEU A 125 27.33 -1.40 -20.31
CA LEU A 125 27.80 -0.67 -21.49
C LEU A 125 29.27 -0.27 -21.37
N LEU A 126 29.63 0.32 -20.24
CA LEU A 126 31.01 0.72 -19.97
C LEU A 126 31.97 -0.49 -20.01
N GLN A 127 31.62 -1.58 -19.36
CA GLN A 127 32.43 -2.80 -19.38
C GLN A 127 32.56 -3.39 -20.78
N SER A 128 31.49 -3.37 -21.56
CA SER A 128 31.52 -3.84 -22.96
C SER A 128 32.44 -2.95 -23.83
N GLU A 129 32.40 -1.64 -23.66
CA GLU A 129 33.25 -0.69 -24.37
C GLU A 129 34.74 -0.85 -23.99
N LEU A 130 35.03 -1.00 -22.69
CA LEU A 130 36.39 -1.23 -22.19
C LEU A 130 36.94 -2.57 -22.74
N ALA A 131 36.12 -3.63 -22.73
CA ALA A 131 36.53 -4.93 -23.29
C ALA A 131 36.82 -4.87 -24.79
N LEU A 132 36.02 -4.09 -25.54
CA LEU A 132 36.22 -3.89 -26.99
C LEU A 132 37.45 -3.00 -27.32
N SER A 133 37.87 -2.14 -26.37
CA SER A 133 39.04 -1.27 -26.53
C SER A 133 40.37 -2.01 -26.30
N GLY A 134 40.33 -3.21 -25.77
CA GLY A 134 41.51 -4.07 -25.56
C GLY A 134 42.11 -4.53 -26.87
N SER A 135 43.45 -4.50 -26.98
CA SER A 135 44.18 -4.74 -28.23
C SER A 135 44.23 -6.20 -28.73
N GLU A 136 43.67 -7.15 -28.00
CA GLU A 136 43.76 -8.61 -28.34
C GLU A 136 42.43 -9.36 -28.21
N VAL A 137 41.30 -8.75 -28.58
CA VAL A 137 39.99 -9.44 -28.52
C VAL A 137 39.79 -10.24 -29.78
N PRO A 138 39.59 -11.58 -29.66
CA PRO A 138 39.27 -12.41 -30.85
C PRO A 138 38.01 -11.92 -31.56
N PRO A 139 37.96 -11.95 -32.91
CA PRO A 139 36.84 -11.39 -33.68
C PRO A 139 35.46 -11.95 -33.26
N SER A 140 35.37 -13.23 -32.89
CA SER A 140 34.14 -13.86 -32.42
C SER A 140 33.66 -13.35 -31.05
N VAL A 141 34.59 -12.95 -30.18
CA VAL A 141 34.27 -12.36 -28.88
C VAL A 141 33.85 -10.90 -29.04
N ALA A 142 34.54 -10.17 -29.91
CA ALA A 142 34.20 -8.78 -30.22
C ALA A 142 32.80 -8.63 -30.80
N GLU A 143 32.37 -9.55 -31.65
CA GLU A 143 31.02 -9.59 -32.22
C GLU A 143 29.94 -9.79 -31.11
N ARG A 144 30.19 -10.73 -30.21
CA ARG A 144 29.28 -10.98 -29.08
C ARG A 144 29.20 -9.78 -28.13
N LEU A 145 30.33 -9.13 -27.84
CA LEU A 145 30.36 -7.94 -26.99
C LEU A 145 29.60 -6.76 -27.63
N ARG A 146 29.70 -6.57 -28.96
CA ARG A 146 28.91 -5.56 -29.66
C ARG A 146 27.41 -5.86 -29.57
N MET A 147 27.01 -7.11 -29.77
CA MET A 147 25.62 -7.52 -29.64
C MET A 147 25.07 -7.27 -28.24
N MET A 148 25.87 -7.55 -27.18
CA MET A 148 25.51 -7.24 -25.80
C MET A 148 25.37 -5.74 -25.56
N ALA A 149 26.28 -4.92 -26.09
CA ALA A 149 26.23 -3.47 -25.99
C ALA A 149 25.00 -2.89 -26.70
N ASP A 150 24.62 -3.43 -27.86
CA ASP A 150 23.42 -3.02 -28.60
C ASP A 150 22.13 -3.34 -27.80
N LEU A 151 22.06 -4.53 -27.20
CA LEU A 151 20.93 -4.91 -26.34
C LEU A 151 20.84 -4.02 -25.09
N ALA A 152 21.96 -3.79 -24.42
CA ALA A 152 22.02 -2.90 -23.27
C ALA A 152 21.66 -1.44 -23.63
N GLY A 153 22.12 -0.96 -24.80
CA GLY A 153 21.75 0.34 -25.35
C GLY A 153 20.25 0.46 -25.65
N SER A 154 19.65 -0.60 -26.18
CA SER A 154 18.19 -0.68 -26.38
C SER A 154 17.41 -0.61 -25.09
N LEU A 155 17.84 -1.39 -24.08
CA LEU A 155 17.22 -1.37 -22.75
C LEU A 155 17.33 0.00 -22.10
N ARG A 156 18.49 0.67 -22.22
CA ARG A 156 18.67 2.04 -21.70
C ARG A 156 17.68 3.02 -22.34
N ARG A 157 17.47 2.94 -23.66
CA ARG A 157 16.48 3.80 -24.35
C ARG A 157 15.05 3.53 -23.86
N GLN A 158 14.67 2.28 -23.65
CA GLN A 158 13.35 1.92 -23.11
C GLN A 158 13.15 2.47 -21.70
N LEU A 159 14.15 2.34 -20.80
CA LEU A 159 14.12 2.88 -19.44
C LEU A 159 14.09 4.42 -19.42
N SER A 160 14.64 5.08 -20.44
CA SER A 160 14.61 6.54 -20.55
C SER A 160 13.29 7.07 -21.13
N GLY A 161 12.59 6.26 -21.94
CA GLY A 161 11.30 6.62 -22.56
C GLY A 161 10.09 6.39 -21.66
N THR A 162 10.22 5.67 -20.55
CA THR A 162 9.17 5.41 -19.57
C THR A 162 9.05 6.48 -18.48
N ALA A 163 9.81 7.58 -18.56
CA ALA A 163 9.62 8.70 -17.62
C ALA A 163 8.17 9.19 -17.73
N PRO A 164 7.37 9.16 -16.64
CA PRO A 164 6.01 9.68 -16.68
C PRO A 164 6.08 11.15 -17.05
N ALA A 165 5.37 11.52 -18.11
CA ALA A 165 5.16 12.92 -18.44
C ALA A 165 4.57 13.57 -17.19
N GLY A 166 5.40 14.35 -16.49
CA GLY A 166 5.00 15.08 -15.31
C GLY A 166 3.87 16.01 -15.69
N GLY A 167 2.68 15.71 -15.17
CA GLY A 167 1.54 16.59 -15.28
C GLY A 167 1.86 17.93 -14.65
N THR A 168 2.04 18.92 -15.48
CA THR A 168 1.87 20.34 -15.16
C THR A 168 0.36 20.58 -15.06
N ALA A 169 -0.14 20.90 -13.89
CA ALA A 169 -1.15 21.91 -13.59
C ALA A 169 -1.53 21.82 -12.12
#